data_a569770c7f6792d953b8f8d5860fdf38
#
_entry.id   a569770c7f6792d953b8f8d5860fdf38
#
_cell.length_a   1.000
_cell.length_b   1.000
_cell.length_c   1.000
_cell.angle_alpha   90.00
_cell.angle_beta   90.00
_cell.angle_gamma   90.00
#
_symmetry.space_group_name_H-M   'P 1'
#
loop_
_entity.id
_entity.type
_entity.pdbx_description
1 polymer ?
#
loop_
_entity_poly.entity_id
_entity_poly.type
_entity_poly.pdbx_seq_one_letter_code
_entity_poly.pdbx_strand_id
1 'polypeptide(L)'
;HMEKGLQSISRSSTEAIINFLAGDELQGREAGFHGSRVASEYIVSLLQWIRVQPLNESYFQPFEAYRKERQKKGRLEVHPDSIAKLKQEVHQKLSMRNVLGMIPGKNTKEYVIVGAHFDHLGIDPALDGDQIYNGADDNASGVSAVLQIARAFVASGKQPERNVIFAFWDGEEKGLLGSKYFVQTCPFISRIKGYLNFDMIGRNNKPQQPEHVVYFYTAAHPVFGDWLKEDIKKYGLRLSPDYRAWDNPVGGSDNGSFAKAGIPIIWYHTDGHPDYHQPSDHADR
;
A
#
# COMPACT_ATOMS: atom_id res chain seq x y z
N HIS A 1 -15.20 14.03 18.05
CA HIS A 1 -13.89 13.44 17.85
C HIS A 1 -13.70 12.86 16.46
N MET A 2 -14.61 12.01 15.99
CA MET A 2 -14.55 11.42 14.63
C MET A 2 -14.62 12.48 13.54
N GLU A 3 -15.53 13.43 13.64
CA GLU A 3 -15.71 14.54 12.70
C GLU A 3 -14.42 15.35 12.52
N LYS A 4 -13.73 15.67 13.63
CA LYS A 4 -12.46 16.37 13.60
C LYS A 4 -11.38 15.60 12.85
N GLY A 5 -11.35 14.28 13.00
CA GLY A 5 -10.46 13.40 12.25
C GLY A 5 -10.79 13.43 10.75
N LEU A 6 -12.06 13.26 10.40
CA LEU A 6 -12.50 13.27 9.00
C LEU A 6 -12.22 14.60 8.31
N GLN A 7 -12.37 15.73 8.99
CA GLN A 7 -12.06 17.05 8.46
C GLN A 7 -10.57 17.26 8.15
N SER A 8 -9.67 16.45 8.72
CA SER A 8 -8.24 16.52 8.42
C SER A 8 -7.91 15.96 7.04
N ILE A 9 -8.77 15.11 6.47
CA ILE A 9 -8.61 14.57 5.12
C ILE A 9 -9.09 15.62 4.13
N SER A 10 -8.20 16.02 3.21
CA SER A 10 -8.50 17.12 2.29
C SER A 10 -7.99 16.86 0.89
N ARG A 11 -8.62 17.51 -0.08
CA ARG A 11 -8.16 17.50 -1.47
C ARG A 11 -6.75 18.08 -1.58
N SER A 12 -6.46 19.17 -0.91
CA SER A 12 -5.15 19.84 -0.97
C SER A 12 -4.03 18.93 -0.42
N SER A 13 -4.29 18.20 0.65
CA SER A 13 -3.32 17.21 1.17
C SER A 13 -3.12 16.05 0.19
N THR A 14 -4.19 15.57 -0.41
CA THR A 14 -4.13 14.52 -1.45
C THR A 14 -3.28 14.97 -2.63
N GLU A 15 -3.55 16.16 -3.17
CA GLU A 15 -2.80 16.72 -4.29
C GLU A 15 -1.32 16.90 -3.96
N ALA A 16 -1.00 17.42 -2.77
CA ALA A 16 0.38 17.64 -2.35
C ALA A 16 1.17 16.32 -2.28
N ILE A 17 0.60 15.29 -1.69
CA ILE A 17 1.25 13.98 -1.54
C ILE A 17 1.42 13.30 -2.89
N ILE A 18 0.38 13.27 -3.71
CA ILE A 18 0.43 12.63 -5.04
C ILE A 18 1.40 13.37 -5.95
N ASN A 19 1.36 14.70 -5.98
CA ASN A 19 2.27 15.49 -6.81
C ASN A 19 3.74 15.26 -6.44
N PHE A 20 4.05 15.10 -5.16
CA PHE A 20 5.41 14.79 -4.74
C PHE A 20 5.82 13.38 -5.19
N LEU A 21 5.04 12.37 -4.83
CA LEU A 21 5.38 10.97 -5.11
C LEU A 21 5.40 10.65 -6.60
N ALA A 22 4.49 11.22 -7.38
CA ALA A 22 4.40 11.04 -8.82
C ALA A 22 5.23 12.05 -9.63
N GLY A 23 6.05 12.85 -8.96
CA GLY A 23 6.95 13.78 -9.64
C GLY A 23 8.13 13.06 -10.29
N ASP A 24 8.68 13.65 -11.35
CA ASP A 24 9.82 13.10 -12.10
C ASP A 24 11.07 12.92 -11.24
N GLU A 25 11.21 13.73 -10.21
CA GLU A 25 12.35 13.69 -9.27
C GLU A 25 12.48 12.33 -8.57
N LEU A 26 11.38 11.61 -8.40
CA LEU A 26 11.38 10.28 -7.77
C LEU A 26 11.63 9.15 -8.78
N GLN A 27 11.83 9.48 -10.05
CA GLN A 27 12.29 8.52 -11.07
C GLN A 27 11.45 7.24 -11.16
N GLY A 28 10.14 7.34 -10.89
CA GLY A 28 9.24 6.20 -10.92
C GLY A 28 9.37 5.25 -9.72
N ARG A 29 10.06 5.62 -8.68
CA ARG A 29 10.13 4.91 -7.38
C ARG A 29 10.41 3.41 -7.50
N GLU A 30 11.31 3.00 -8.39
CA GLU A 30 11.63 1.57 -8.54
C GLU A 30 12.24 1.01 -7.25
N ALA A 31 11.69 -0.10 -6.78
CA ALA A 31 12.15 -0.76 -5.56
C ALA A 31 13.62 -1.19 -5.67
N GLY A 32 14.41 -0.89 -4.64
CA GLY A 32 15.84 -1.14 -4.62
C GLY A 32 16.70 -0.02 -5.21
N PHE A 33 16.11 1.08 -5.69
CA PHE A 33 16.79 2.20 -6.32
C PHE A 33 16.52 3.52 -5.59
N HIS A 34 17.15 4.58 -6.05
CA HIS A 34 17.15 5.88 -5.37
C HIS A 34 15.72 6.46 -5.17
N GLY A 35 14.88 6.40 -6.20
CA GLY A 35 13.54 6.99 -6.13
C GLY A 35 12.66 6.38 -5.03
N SER A 36 12.70 5.06 -4.84
CA SER A 36 11.96 4.42 -3.74
C SER A 36 12.53 4.78 -2.36
N ARG A 37 13.85 4.98 -2.27
CA ARG A 37 14.48 5.45 -1.03
C ARG A 37 14.01 6.85 -0.66
N VAL A 38 13.97 7.76 -1.62
CA VAL A 38 13.45 9.12 -1.40
C VAL A 38 11.98 9.07 -0.98
N ALA A 39 11.17 8.25 -1.65
CA ALA A 39 9.76 8.07 -1.28
C ALA A 39 9.62 7.58 0.18
N SER A 40 10.44 6.62 0.60
CA SER A 40 10.40 6.10 1.97
C SER A 40 10.77 7.16 3.01
N GLU A 41 11.77 7.99 2.73
CA GLU A 41 12.16 9.11 3.61
C GLU A 41 11.04 10.15 3.71
N TYR A 42 10.39 10.46 2.58
CA TYR A 42 9.25 11.36 2.54
C TYR A 42 8.11 10.87 3.42
N ILE A 43 7.76 9.59 3.30
CA ILE A 43 6.69 8.97 4.10
C ILE A 43 7.04 9.03 5.59
N VAL A 44 8.27 8.71 5.97
CA VAL A 44 8.72 8.81 7.38
C VAL A 44 8.60 10.24 7.88
N SER A 45 9.03 11.22 7.09
CA SER A 45 8.94 12.63 7.49
C SER A 45 7.50 13.06 7.79
N LEU A 46 6.53 12.58 6.99
CA LEU A 46 5.11 12.87 7.22
C LEU A 46 4.58 12.14 8.44
N LEU A 47 4.96 10.88 8.67
CA LEU A 47 4.57 10.14 9.88
C LEU A 47 5.08 10.83 11.14
N GLN A 48 6.32 11.30 11.14
CA GLN A 48 6.89 12.09 12.24
C GLN A 48 6.13 13.40 12.44
N TRP A 49 5.85 14.10 11.36
CA TRP A 49 5.14 15.38 11.42
C TRP A 49 3.73 15.24 12.01
N ILE A 50 3.01 14.19 11.66
CA ILE A 50 1.69 13.90 12.22
C ILE A 50 1.74 13.16 13.56
N ARG A 51 2.93 12.86 14.07
CA ARG A 51 3.17 12.21 15.38
C ARG A 51 2.70 10.76 15.47
N VAL A 52 2.81 10.02 14.39
CA VAL A 52 2.68 8.56 14.42
C VAL A 52 4.04 7.95 14.79
N GLN A 53 4.06 7.07 15.79
CA GLN A 53 5.29 6.42 16.25
C GLN A 53 5.69 5.27 15.29
N PRO A 54 6.98 4.89 15.26
CA PRO A 54 7.37 3.69 14.55
C PRO A 54 6.79 2.43 15.22
N LEU A 55 6.55 1.39 14.44
CA LEU A 55 6.13 0.09 14.97
C LEU A 55 7.23 -0.54 15.83
N ASN A 56 8.47 -0.47 15.36
CA ASN A 56 9.66 -0.98 16.04
C ASN A 56 10.55 0.18 16.48
N GLU A 57 11.85 -0.07 16.71
CA GLU A 57 12.79 0.98 17.06
C GLU A 57 12.99 2.02 15.95
N SER A 58 12.87 1.58 14.70
CA SER A 58 12.91 2.41 13.50
C SER A 58 11.59 2.29 12.73
N TYR A 59 11.25 3.32 11.93
CA TYR A 59 10.17 3.22 10.94
C TYR A 59 10.50 2.24 9.83
N PHE A 60 11.78 2.05 9.52
CA PHE A 60 12.20 1.20 8.43
C PHE A 60 12.28 -0.27 8.84
N GLN A 61 11.75 -1.11 7.97
CA GLN A 61 11.96 -2.56 8.01
C GLN A 61 12.76 -2.95 6.78
N PRO A 62 14.10 -3.00 6.88
CA PRO A 62 14.94 -3.37 5.74
C PRO A 62 14.83 -4.87 5.44
N PHE A 63 14.90 -5.20 4.17
CA PHE A 63 14.93 -6.58 3.70
C PHE A 63 15.64 -6.67 2.35
N GLU A 64 16.01 -7.89 1.98
CA GLU A 64 16.71 -8.16 0.75
C GLU A 64 15.95 -9.21 -0.07
N ALA A 65 15.92 -9.02 -1.39
CA ALA A 65 15.40 -10.01 -2.33
C ALA A 65 16.51 -10.47 -3.27
N TYR A 66 16.45 -11.72 -3.67
CA TYR A 66 17.46 -12.38 -4.48
C TYR A 66 16.85 -13.03 -5.71
N ARG A 67 17.60 -13.03 -6.81
CA ARG A 67 17.25 -13.77 -8.04
C ARG A 67 18.52 -14.27 -8.73
N LYS A 68 18.40 -15.23 -9.68
CA LYS A 68 19.50 -15.66 -10.53
C LYS A 68 19.94 -14.53 -11.46
N GLU A 69 21.25 -14.33 -11.59
CA GLU A 69 21.80 -13.20 -12.36
C GLU A 69 21.39 -13.20 -13.84
N ARG A 70 21.35 -14.36 -14.47
CA ARG A 70 21.06 -14.50 -15.91
C ARG A 70 19.60 -14.28 -16.28
N GLN A 71 18.73 -14.16 -15.30
CA GLN A 71 17.30 -13.93 -15.53
C GLN A 71 16.95 -12.47 -15.31
N LYS A 72 17.16 -11.61 -16.33
CA LYS A 72 16.76 -10.18 -16.27
C LYS A 72 15.30 -9.97 -15.86
N LYS A 73 14.46 -10.98 -16.01
CA LYS A 73 13.05 -11.01 -15.57
C LYS A 73 12.78 -12.17 -14.59
N GLY A 74 13.82 -12.70 -13.96
CA GLY A 74 13.70 -13.77 -12.99
C GLY A 74 12.94 -13.30 -11.74
N ARG A 75 12.17 -14.21 -11.17
CA ARG A 75 11.41 -13.95 -9.95
C ARG A 75 12.35 -13.64 -8.80
N LEU A 76 12.13 -12.52 -8.14
CA LEU A 76 12.82 -12.16 -6.90
C LEU A 76 12.19 -12.93 -5.72
N GLU A 77 13.05 -13.42 -4.83
CA GLU A 77 12.67 -14.22 -3.68
C GLU A 77 13.08 -13.54 -2.38
N VAL A 78 12.21 -13.60 -1.38
CA VAL A 78 12.44 -13.08 -0.02
C VAL A 78 12.39 -14.19 1.03
N HIS A 79 11.98 -15.40 0.67
CA HIS A 79 11.93 -16.53 1.60
C HIS A 79 13.34 -17.02 1.93
N PRO A 80 13.68 -17.26 3.22
CA PRO A 80 15.04 -17.66 3.62
C PRO A 80 15.57 -18.90 2.92
N ASP A 81 14.73 -19.90 2.70
CA ASP A 81 15.15 -21.15 2.03
C ASP A 81 15.51 -20.92 0.57
N SER A 82 14.72 -20.09 -0.13
CA SER A 82 15.00 -19.72 -1.53
C SER A 82 16.27 -18.89 -1.63
N ILE A 83 16.48 -17.97 -0.71
CA ILE A 83 17.69 -17.14 -0.62
C ILE A 83 18.92 -18.01 -0.39
N ALA A 84 18.85 -18.97 0.53
CA ALA A 84 19.95 -19.89 0.82
C ALA A 84 20.39 -20.67 -0.43
N LYS A 85 19.44 -21.12 -1.26
CA LYS A 85 19.73 -21.81 -2.53
C LYS A 85 20.35 -20.85 -3.56
N LEU A 86 19.78 -19.65 -3.71
CA LEU A 86 20.24 -18.65 -4.68
C LEU A 86 21.65 -18.15 -4.36
N LYS A 87 22.03 -18.05 -3.09
CA LYS A 87 23.38 -17.63 -2.68
C LYS A 87 24.48 -18.63 -3.10
N GLN A 88 24.14 -19.86 -3.42
CA GLN A 88 25.06 -20.87 -3.90
C GLN A 88 25.41 -20.70 -5.39
N GLU A 89 24.66 -19.87 -6.10
CA GLU A 89 24.85 -19.58 -7.52
C GLU A 89 25.14 -18.10 -7.72
N VAL A 90 25.49 -17.72 -8.94
CA VAL A 90 25.62 -16.28 -9.30
C VAL A 90 24.24 -15.66 -9.23
N HIS A 91 24.08 -14.65 -8.39
CA HIS A 91 22.80 -14.06 -8.05
C HIS A 91 22.84 -12.53 -8.06
N GLN A 92 21.68 -11.92 -8.15
CA GLN A 92 21.47 -10.50 -7.92
C GLN A 92 20.74 -10.30 -6.60
N LYS A 93 21.12 -9.21 -5.91
CA LYS A 93 20.51 -8.80 -4.65
C LYS A 93 19.95 -7.40 -4.79
N LEU A 94 18.71 -7.19 -4.34
CA LEU A 94 18.11 -5.87 -4.17
C LEU A 94 17.85 -5.62 -2.70
N SER A 95 18.30 -4.46 -2.21
CA SER A 95 18.03 -4.01 -0.85
C SER A 95 16.85 -3.05 -0.87
N MET A 96 15.83 -3.38 -0.09
CA MET A 96 14.57 -2.64 0.00
C MET A 96 14.21 -2.38 1.45
N ARG A 97 13.20 -1.58 1.69
CA ARG A 97 12.70 -1.33 3.04
C ARG A 97 11.24 -0.94 3.07
N ASN A 98 10.47 -1.60 3.92
CA ASN A 98 9.12 -1.16 4.26
C ASN A 98 9.19 0.01 5.24
N VAL A 99 8.12 0.80 5.30
CA VAL A 99 7.92 1.82 6.32
C VAL A 99 6.73 1.43 7.17
N LEU A 100 6.90 1.38 8.48
CA LEU A 100 5.88 0.92 9.43
C LEU A 100 5.73 1.91 10.58
N GLY A 101 4.52 2.44 10.73
CA GLY A 101 4.13 3.24 11.89
C GLY A 101 3.01 2.56 12.66
N MET A 102 2.76 2.99 13.89
CA MET A 102 1.70 2.42 14.71
C MET A 102 1.07 3.46 15.64
N ILE A 103 -0.24 3.37 15.79
CA ILE A 103 -0.99 4.03 16.86
C ILE A 103 -1.45 2.94 17.82
N PRO A 104 -1.01 2.97 19.10
CA PRO A 104 -1.41 1.98 20.09
C PRO A 104 -2.92 2.02 20.37
N GLY A 105 -3.51 0.84 20.48
CA GLY A 105 -4.90 0.68 20.87
C GLY A 105 -5.10 0.41 22.36
N LYS A 106 -6.35 0.37 22.79
CA LYS A 106 -6.74 -0.04 24.14
C LYS A 106 -6.41 -1.52 24.37
N ASN A 107 -6.73 -2.37 23.40
CA ASN A 107 -6.28 -3.76 23.36
C ASN A 107 -4.94 -3.83 22.64
N THR A 108 -3.86 -3.91 23.43
CA THR A 108 -2.49 -3.94 22.92
C THR A 108 -2.06 -5.29 22.35
N LYS A 109 -2.93 -6.30 22.42
CA LYS A 109 -2.63 -7.65 21.93
C LYS A 109 -3.19 -7.93 20.54
N GLU A 110 -4.05 -7.07 20.03
CA GLU A 110 -4.65 -7.23 18.70
C GLU A 110 -4.24 -6.09 17.78
N TYR A 111 -4.17 -6.40 16.48
CA TYR A 111 -3.68 -5.47 15.45
C TYR A 111 -4.62 -5.44 14.25
N VAL A 112 -4.75 -4.26 13.68
CA VAL A 112 -5.31 -4.05 12.33
C VAL A 112 -4.25 -3.29 11.53
N ILE A 113 -4.07 -3.65 10.28
CA ILE A 113 -3.09 -3.00 9.40
C ILE A 113 -3.83 -2.28 8.28
N VAL A 114 -3.43 -1.03 8.06
CA VAL A 114 -3.86 -0.20 6.92
C VAL A 114 -2.62 0.04 6.08
N GLY A 115 -2.64 -0.35 4.81
CA GLY A 115 -1.42 -0.31 4.01
C GLY A 115 -1.60 0.04 2.55
N ALA A 116 -0.50 0.45 1.94
CA ALA A 116 -0.35 0.74 0.52
C ALA A 116 1.12 0.58 0.12
N HIS A 117 1.38 0.07 -1.08
CA HIS A 117 2.74 0.07 -1.58
C HIS A 117 3.14 1.44 -2.13
N PHE A 118 4.42 1.78 -2.05
CA PHE A 118 4.93 3.07 -2.51
C PHE A 118 5.90 2.98 -3.68
N ASP A 119 6.35 1.78 -4.04
CA ASP A 119 7.18 1.56 -5.22
C ASP A 119 6.37 1.63 -6.51
N HIS A 120 7.07 1.86 -7.63
CA HIS A 120 6.49 1.72 -8.95
C HIS A 120 7.55 1.20 -9.94
N LEU A 121 7.38 1.45 -11.23
CA LEU A 121 8.11 0.73 -12.28
C LEU A 121 9.44 1.38 -12.70
N GLY A 122 9.74 2.57 -12.21
CA GLY A 122 11.01 3.24 -12.49
C GLY A 122 11.04 3.95 -13.84
N ILE A 123 12.19 3.88 -14.50
CA ILE A 123 12.45 4.50 -15.81
C ILE A 123 12.76 3.41 -16.83
N ASP A 124 12.16 3.51 -18.02
CA ASP A 124 12.51 2.66 -19.16
C ASP A 124 13.14 3.52 -20.26
N PRO A 125 14.49 3.51 -20.39
CA PRO A 125 15.18 4.32 -21.40
C PRO A 125 14.97 3.85 -22.85
N ALA A 126 14.34 2.69 -23.03
CA ALA A 126 14.00 2.18 -24.37
C ALA A 126 12.73 2.80 -24.96
N LEU A 127 11.93 3.49 -24.12
CA LEU A 127 10.71 4.14 -24.59
C LEU A 127 10.99 5.45 -25.30
N ASP A 128 10.25 5.71 -26.36
CA ASP A 128 10.21 7.02 -27.01
C ASP A 128 9.30 7.97 -26.19
N GLY A 129 9.69 9.25 -26.09
CA GLY A 129 8.89 10.22 -25.36
C GLY A 129 9.05 10.10 -23.84
N ASP A 130 7.95 9.99 -23.12
CA ASP A 130 7.95 9.86 -21.67
C ASP A 130 8.46 8.46 -21.25
N GLN A 131 9.55 8.45 -20.49
CA GLN A 131 10.23 7.24 -20.04
C GLN A 131 10.04 6.94 -18.56
N ILE A 132 9.43 7.89 -17.81
CA ILE A 132 9.28 7.79 -16.36
C ILE A 132 7.89 7.28 -16.03
N TYR A 133 7.82 6.18 -15.28
CA TYR A 133 6.57 5.65 -14.74
C TYR A 133 6.25 6.39 -13.44
N ASN A 134 5.52 7.50 -13.55
CA ASN A 134 5.24 8.37 -12.39
C ASN A 134 4.32 7.72 -11.36
N GLY A 135 3.40 6.84 -11.79
CA GLY A 135 2.59 6.05 -10.88
C GLY A 135 1.71 6.87 -9.93
N ALA A 136 0.97 7.84 -10.47
CA ALA A 136 0.11 8.69 -9.65
C ALA A 136 -1.04 7.90 -9.04
N ASP A 137 -1.77 7.13 -9.85
CA ASP A 137 -2.82 6.25 -9.35
C ASP A 137 -2.22 4.96 -8.77
N ASP A 138 -1.23 4.39 -9.45
CA ASP A 138 -0.53 3.19 -9.01
C ASP A 138 0.89 3.53 -8.46
N ASN A 139 1.10 3.78 -7.17
CA ASN A 139 0.09 3.80 -6.13
C ASN A 139 0.27 5.00 -5.19
N ALA A 140 0.64 6.17 -5.72
CA ALA A 140 0.71 7.39 -4.92
C ALA A 140 -0.67 7.70 -4.32
N SER A 141 -1.76 7.37 -5.03
CA SER A 141 -3.13 7.55 -4.53
C SER A 141 -3.37 6.77 -3.24
N GLY A 142 -2.99 5.50 -3.21
CA GLY A 142 -3.13 4.66 -2.01
C GLY A 142 -2.24 5.12 -0.85
N VAL A 143 -1.01 5.51 -1.11
CA VAL A 143 -0.10 6.07 -0.09
C VAL A 143 -0.70 7.33 0.53
N SER A 144 -1.24 8.22 -0.31
CA SER A 144 -1.94 9.43 0.17
C SER A 144 -3.09 9.09 1.11
N ALA A 145 -3.91 8.11 0.76
CA ALA A 145 -5.02 7.67 1.61
C ALA A 145 -4.54 7.17 2.98
N VAL A 146 -3.54 6.29 3.00
CA VAL A 146 -3.02 5.72 4.26
C VAL A 146 -2.44 6.79 5.16
N LEU A 147 -1.66 7.73 4.61
CA LEU A 147 -1.11 8.87 5.37
C LEU A 147 -2.21 9.76 5.94
N GLN A 148 -3.25 10.05 5.18
CA GLN A 148 -4.35 10.87 5.64
C GLN A 148 -5.24 10.15 6.66
N ILE A 149 -5.43 8.85 6.54
CA ILE A 149 -6.12 8.05 7.54
C ILE A 149 -5.33 8.09 8.87
N ALA A 150 -4.01 7.95 8.81
CA ALA A 150 -3.15 8.07 9.99
C ALA A 150 -3.30 9.44 10.65
N ARG A 151 -3.28 10.51 9.86
CA ARG A 151 -3.53 11.87 10.35
C ARG A 151 -4.91 12.02 10.98
N ALA A 152 -5.94 11.42 10.38
CA ALA A 152 -7.30 11.47 10.90
C ALA A 152 -7.42 10.82 12.28
N PHE A 153 -6.76 9.68 12.49
CA PHE A 153 -6.70 9.04 13.81
C PHE A 153 -6.07 9.96 14.86
N VAL A 154 -4.93 10.57 14.54
CA VAL A 154 -4.26 11.50 15.47
C VAL A 154 -5.11 12.75 15.71
N ALA A 155 -5.68 13.34 14.67
CA ALA A 155 -6.51 14.54 14.78
C ALA A 155 -7.79 14.31 15.58
N SER A 156 -8.35 13.09 15.57
CA SER A 156 -9.53 12.74 16.36
C SER A 156 -9.25 12.78 17.87
N GLY A 157 -8.01 12.61 18.28
CA GLY A 157 -7.61 12.52 19.67
C GLY A 157 -8.17 11.30 20.41
N LYS A 158 -8.79 10.36 19.69
CA LYS A 158 -9.41 9.16 20.25
C LYS A 158 -8.51 7.95 20.04
N GLN A 159 -8.26 7.22 21.11
CA GLN A 159 -7.49 5.98 21.02
C GLN A 159 -8.33 4.88 20.35
N PRO A 160 -7.79 4.16 19.33
CA PRO A 160 -8.49 3.05 18.71
C PRO A 160 -8.63 1.86 19.66
N GLU A 161 -9.55 0.96 19.38
CA GLU A 161 -9.74 -0.26 20.16
C GLU A 161 -8.55 -1.21 20.06
N ARG A 162 -7.98 -1.37 18.86
CA ARG A 162 -6.81 -2.21 18.59
C ARG A 162 -5.63 -1.36 18.16
N ASN A 163 -4.42 -1.90 18.26
CA ASN A 163 -3.27 -1.29 17.62
C ASN A 163 -3.52 -1.16 16.12
N VAL A 164 -3.26 0.02 15.57
CA VAL A 164 -3.39 0.25 14.12
C VAL A 164 -1.99 0.49 13.56
N ILE A 165 -1.57 -0.41 12.68
CA ILE A 165 -0.30 -0.30 11.95
C ILE A 165 -0.60 0.37 10.62
N PHE A 166 0.17 1.41 10.31
CA PHE A 166 0.19 2.05 9.00
C PHE A 166 1.42 1.56 8.26
N ALA A 167 1.19 0.78 7.22
CA ALA A 167 2.24 0.07 6.49
C ALA A 167 2.37 0.60 5.07
N PHE A 168 3.61 0.83 4.66
CA PHE A 168 3.95 1.26 3.32
C PHE A 168 4.96 0.25 2.78
N TRP A 169 4.51 -0.52 1.77
CA TRP A 169 5.25 -1.68 1.28
C TRP A 169 6.17 -1.31 0.13
N ASP A 170 7.38 -1.82 0.17
CA ASP A 170 8.33 -1.73 -0.94
C ASP A 170 8.29 -3.01 -1.78
N GLY A 171 8.54 -2.90 -3.08
CA GLY A 171 8.67 -4.06 -3.95
C GLY A 171 7.37 -4.79 -4.30
N GLU A 172 6.21 -4.15 -4.21
CA GLU A 172 4.94 -4.74 -4.67
C GLU A 172 5.02 -5.10 -6.15
N GLU A 173 5.51 -4.17 -6.97
CA GLU A 173 5.61 -4.32 -8.42
C GLU A 173 6.58 -5.43 -8.86
N LYS A 174 7.42 -5.88 -7.96
CA LYS A 174 8.38 -6.97 -8.19
C LYS A 174 7.94 -8.31 -7.59
N GLY A 175 6.68 -8.41 -7.17
CA GLY A 175 6.06 -9.65 -6.69
C GLY A 175 5.63 -9.61 -5.22
N LEU A 176 5.05 -8.52 -4.74
CA LEU A 176 4.54 -8.34 -3.37
C LEU A 176 5.65 -8.53 -2.31
N LEU A 177 6.88 -8.14 -2.62
CA LEU A 177 8.04 -8.54 -1.82
C LEU A 177 7.99 -8.00 -0.38
N GLY A 178 7.65 -6.72 -0.21
CA GLY A 178 7.60 -6.10 1.11
C GLY A 178 6.53 -6.68 2.01
N SER A 179 5.32 -6.87 1.51
CA SER A 179 4.24 -7.48 2.30
C SER A 179 4.50 -8.95 2.60
N LYS A 180 5.08 -9.71 1.65
CA LYS A 180 5.52 -11.09 1.91
C LYS A 180 6.56 -11.16 3.03
N TYR A 181 7.56 -10.29 2.98
CA TYR A 181 8.60 -10.25 4.02
C TYR A 181 7.99 -9.94 5.39
N PHE A 182 7.10 -8.96 5.47
CA PHE A 182 6.42 -8.61 6.71
C PHE A 182 5.65 -9.81 7.27
N VAL A 183 4.82 -10.46 6.45
CA VAL A 183 3.99 -11.60 6.87
C VAL A 183 4.85 -12.75 7.36
N GLN A 184 5.92 -13.10 6.65
CA GLN A 184 6.77 -14.24 7.02
C GLN A 184 7.62 -14.00 8.27
N THR A 185 7.87 -12.73 8.64
CA THR A 185 8.72 -12.39 9.79
C THR A 185 7.95 -11.80 10.97
N CYS A 186 6.66 -11.56 10.84
CA CYS A 186 5.86 -10.94 11.88
C CYS A 186 5.65 -11.88 13.07
N PRO A 187 6.13 -11.51 14.29
CA PRO A 187 5.99 -12.38 15.46
C PRO A 187 4.57 -12.43 16.03
N PHE A 188 3.69 -11.51 15.61
CA PHE A 188 2.30 -11.44 16.08
C PHE A 188 1.27 -11.69 14.95
N ILE A 189 1.66 -12.45 13.93
CA ILE A 189 0.82 -12.69 12.75
C ILE A 189 -0.57 -13.25 13.12
N SER A 190 -0.65 -14.12 14.13
CA SER A 190 -1.92 -14.71 14.60
C SER A 190 -2.84 -13.72 15.31
N ARG A 191 -2.35 -12.53 15.66
CA ARG A 191 -3.10 -11.48 16.35
C ARG A 191 -3.51 -10.33 15.43
N ILE A 192 -3.19 -10.43 14.15
CA ILE A 192 -3.66 -9.47 13.14
C ILE A 192 -5.09 -9.85 12.74
N LYS A 193 -6.03 -8.96 13.01
CA LYS A 193 -7.48 -9.22 12.81
C LYS A 193 -7.98 -8.82 11.44
N GLY A 194 -7.25 -8.00 10.72
CA GLY A 194 -7.61 -7.59 9.38
C GLY A 194 -6.53 -6.75 8.72
N TYR A 195 -6.52 -6.77 7.40
CA TYR A 195 -5.66 -5.94 6.57
C TYR A 195 -6.50 -5.14 5.57
N LEU A 196 -6.38 -3.83 5.60
CA LEU A 196 -7.03 -2.91 4.69
C LEU A 196 -6.02 -2.38 3.69
N ASN A 197 -6.23 -2.68 2.40
CA ASN A 197 -5.32 -2.36 1.31
C ASN A 197 -5.86 -1.22 0.46
N PHE A 198 -5.06 -0.21 0.23
CA PHE A 198 -5.37 0.92 -0.65
C PHE A 198 -4.43 0.87 -1.85
N ASP A 199 -4.96 0.46 -2.98
CA ASP A 199 -4.16 0.31 -4.20
C ASP A 199 -5.00 0.71 -5.41
N MET A 200 -4.60 1.82 -6.05
CA MET A 200 -5.28 2.43 -7.18
C MET A 200 -6.71 2.87 -6.83
N ILE A 201 -6.81 3.98 -6.11
CA ILE A 201 -8.09 4.55 -5.66
C ILE A 201 -8.41 5.92 -6.26
N GLY A 202 -7.56 6.43 -7.14
CA GLY A 202 -7.69 7.80 -7.63
C GLY A 202 -8.46 7.94 -8.94
N ARG A 203 -8.67 6.86 -9.67
CA ARG A 203 -9.28 6.93 -11.01
C ARG A 203 -9.84 5.58 -11.44
N ASN A 204 -11.03 5.60 -12.05
CA ASN A 204 -11.61 4.42 -12.69
C ASN A 204 -11.56 4.54 -14.24
N ASN A 205 -12.04 3.51 -14.93
CA ASN A 205 -12.11 3.47 -16.40
C ASN A 205 -13.51 3.77 -16.93
N LYS A 206 -14.37 4.35 -16.12
CA LYS A 206 -15.77 4.66 -16.49
C LYS A 206 -16.00 6.18 -16.39
N PRO A 207 -15.61 6.96 -17.43
CA PRO A 207 -15.71 8.43 -17.37
C PRO A 207 -17.12 8.96 -17.09
N GLN A 208 -18.13 8.18 -17.48
CA GLN A 208 -19.54 8.53 -17.22
C GLN A 208 -20.03 8.14 -15.82
N GLN A 209 -19.20 7.45 -15.06
CA GLN A 209 -19.49 6.99 -13.69
C GLN A 209 -18.31 7.29 -12.76
N PRO A 210 -18.01 8.57 -12.50
CA PRO A 210 -16.84 8.95 -11.72
C PRO A 210 -16.90 8.48 -10.26
N GLU A 211 -18.09 8.11 -9.78
CA GLU A 211 -18.31 7.62 -8.42
C GLU A 211 -18.10 6.11 -8.29
N HIS A 212 -17.87 5.41 -9.40
CA HIS A 212 -17.66 3.96 -9.39
C HIS A 212 -16.35 3.59 -8.70
N VAL A 213 -16.45 2.72 -7.70
CA VAL A 213 -15.32 2.12 -6.99
C VAL A 213 -15.51 0.61 -6.87
N VAL A 214 -14.47 -0.11 -6.53
CA VAL A 214 -14.49 -1.56 -6.34
C VAL A 214 -13.99 -1.90 -4.95
N TYR A 215 -14.74 -2.71 -4.23
CA TYR A 215 -14.34 -3.20 -2.92
C TYR A 215 -14.27 -4.72 -2.93
N PHE A 216 -13.04 -5.23 -2.88
CA PHE A 216 -12.81 -6.66 -2.65
C PHE A 216 -12.76 -6.92 -1.15
N TYR A 217 -13.37 -7.99 -0.71
CA TYR A 217 -13.28 -8.42 0.68
C TYR A 217 -13.34 -9.95 0.78
N THR A 218 -12.81 -10.48 1.87
CA THR A 218 -12.80 -11.91 2.13
C THR A 218 -14.23 -12.43 2.27
N ALA A 219 -14.66 -13.32 1.38
CA ALA A 219 -16.04 -13.82 1.35
C ALA A 219 -16.43 -14.60 2.63
N ALA A 220 -15.47 -15.24 3.30
CA ALA A 220 -15.68 -15.89 4.59
C ALA A 220 -15.99 -14.91 5.73
N HIS A 221 -15.84 -13.60 5.50
CA HIS A 221 -16.18 -12.53 6.45
C HIS A 221 -17.19 -11.55 5.82
N PRO A 222 -18.43 -11.98 5.58
CA PRO A 222 -19.45 -11.16 4.91
C PRO A 222 -19.78 -9.86 5.67
N VAL A 223 -19.49 -9.81 6.95
CA VAL A 223 -19.67 -8.61 7.78
C VAL A 223 -18.84 -7.43 7.24
N PHE A 224 -17.71 -7.68 6.57
CA PHE A 224 -16.93 -6.62 5.94
C PHE A 224 -17.69 -5.91 4.83
N GLY A 225 -18.41 -6.68 4.01
CA GLY A 225 -19.31 -6.11 3.00
C GLY A 225 -20.43 -5.30 3.62
N ASP A 226 -21.01 -5.77 4.74
CA ASP A 226 -22.04 -5.05 5.47
C ASP A 226 -21.51 -3.71 6.02
N TRP A 227 -20.33 -3.70 6.62
CA TRP A 227 -19.71 -2.47 7.12
C TRP A 227 -19.45 -1.46 6.00
N LEU A 228 -18.96 -1.93 4.84
CA LEU A 228 -18.70 -1.06 3.69
C LEU A 228 -19.99 -0.40 3.18
N LYS A 229 -21.09 -1.16 3.12
CA LYS A 229 -22.42 -0.64 2.72
C LYS A 229 -22.98 0.33 3.76
N GLU A 230 -22.83 0.01 5.03
CA GLU A 230 -23.29 0.83 6.12
C GLU A 230 -22.56 2.17 6.16
N ASP A 231 -21.25 2.19 5.93
CA ASP A 231 -20.43 3.40 5.90
C ASP A 231 -20.84 4.36 4.78
N ILE A 232 -21.17 3.84 3.60
CA ILE A 232 -21.68 4.66 2.49
C ILE A 232 -22.92 5.45 2.92
N LYS A 233 -23.86 4.79 3.59
CA LYS A 233 -25.09 5.41 4.11
C LYS A 233 -24.80 6.38 5.24
N LYS A 234 -24.07 5.91 6.24
CA LYS A 234 -23.83 6.64 7.49
C LYS A 234 -23.13 7.97 7.26
N TYR A 235 -22.16 7.98 6.33
CA TYR A 235 -21.36 9.17 6.05
C TYR A 235 -21.80 9.91 4.79
N GLY A 236 -22.88 9.48 4.14
CA GLY A 236 -23.39 10.11 2.93
C GLY A 236 -22.37 10.16 1.79
N LEU A 237 -21.59 9.10 1.63
CA LEU A 237 -20.53 9.05 0.61
C LEU A 237 -21.15 8.92 -0.79
N ARG A 238 -20.73 9.79 -1.70
CA ARG A 238 -21.15 9.73 -3.11
C ARG A 238 -20.28 8.75 -3.88
N LEU A 239 -20.36 7.48 -3.51
CA LEU A 239 -19.64 6.39 -4.13
C LEU A 239 -20.65 5.30 -4.53
N SER A 240 -20.36 4.65 -5.66
CA SER A 240 -21.16 3.51 -6.18
C SER A 240 -20.26 2.28 -6.23
N PRO A 241 -20.13 1.54 -5.12
CA PRO A 241 -19.24 0.39 -5.08
C PRO A 241 -19.79 -0.81 -5.85
N ASP A 242 -18.90 -1.51 -6.53
CA ASP A 242 -19.05 -2.90 -6.90
C ASP A 242 -18.41 -3.75 -5.78
N TYR A 243 -19.24 -4.50 -5.05
CA TYR A 243 -18.79 -5.33 -3.94
C TYR A 243 -18.42 -6.71 -4.46
N ARG A 244 -17.14 -7.10 -4.30
CA ARG A 244 -16.61 -8.37 -4.79
C ARG A 244 -16.10 -9.21 -3.63
N ALA A 245 -16.96 -10.10 -3.13
CA ALA A 245 -16.55 -11.12 -2.18
C ALA A 245 -15.67 -12.16 -2.86
N TRP A 246 -14.51 -12.47 -2.27
CA TRP A 246 -13.54 -13.34 -2.90
C TRP A 246 -12.72 -14.11 -1.86
N ASP A 247 -12.65 -15.43 -1.97
CA ASP A 247 -12.00 -16.27 -0.95
C ASP A 247 -10.68 -16.90 -1.36
N ASN A 248 -10.36 -16.98 -2.64
CA ASN A 248 -9.29 -17.87 -3.06
C ASN A 248 -8.13 -17.19 -3.76
N PRO A 249 -7.04 -17.11 -3.08
CA PRO A 249 -6.74 -16.03 -2.15
C PRO A 249 -6.90 -14.72 -2.90
N VAL A 250 -7.42 -13.71 -2.26
CA VAL A 250 -7.60 -12.39 -2.90
C VAL A 250 -6.24 -11.85 -3.31
N GLY A 251 -5.87 -12.11 -4.57
CA GLY A 251 -4.60 -11.69 -5.16
C GLY A 251 -4.65 -10.31 -5.78
N GLY A 252 -3.69 -10.00 -6.64
CA GLY A 252 -3.65 -8.77 -7.43
C GLY A 252 -2.96 -7.59 -6.76
N SER A 253 -2.78 -7.60 -5.46
CA SER A 253 -2.06 -6.58 -4.68
C SER A 253 -1.57 -7.18 -3.35
N ASP A 254 -1.07 -6.34 -2.44
CA ASP A 254 -0.49 -6.76 -1.15
C ASP A 254 -1.48 -7.50 -0.23
N ASN A 255 -2.78 -7.33 -0.44
CA ASN A 255 -3.78 -8.14 0.25
C ASN A 255 -3.57 -9.64 0.06
N GLY A 256 -3.00 -10.06 -1.06
CA GLY A 256 -2.69 -11.47 -1.33
C GLY A 256 -1.73 -12.07 -0.31
N SER A 257 -0.74 -11.34 0.16
CA SER A 257 0.19 -11.80 1.20
C SER A 257 -0.54 -12.10 2.51
N PHE A 258 -1.50 -11.27 2.89
CA PHE A 258 -2.29 -11.44 4.11
C PHE A 258 -3.35 -12.52 3.96
N ALA A 259 -4.03 -12.58 2.82
CA ALA A 259 -5.04 -13.60 2.55
C ALA A 259 -4.45 -15.02 2.61
N LYS A 260 -3.25 -15.23 2.07
CA LYS A 260 -2.53 -16.51 2.16
C LYS A 260 -2.21 -16.91 3.59
N ALA A 261 -2.06 -15.96 4.49
CA ALA A 261 -1.83 -16.21 5.91
C ALA A 261 -3.15 -16.38 6.69
N GLY A 262 -4.29 -16.39 6.02
CA GLY A 262 -5.61 -16.55 6.65
C GLY A 262 -6.14 -15.30 7.32
N ILE A 263 -5.57 -14.13 7.02
CA ILE A 263 -6.01 -12.83 7.56
C ILE A 263 -7.09 -12.26 6.65
N PRO A 264 -8.25 -11.84 7.22
CA PRO A 264 -9.31 -11.20 6.44
C PRO A 264 -8.83 -9.87 5.86
N ILE A 265 -9.25 -9.57 4.63
CA ILE A 265 -8.82 -8.36 3.91
C ILE A 265 -10.00 -7.55 3.38
N ILE A 266 -9.75 -6.25 3.18
CA ILE A 266 -10.53 -5.40 2.29
C ILE A 266 -9.51 -4.74 1.36
N TRP A 267 -9.79 -4.77 0.07
CA TRP A 267 -9.02 -4.02 -0.92
C TRP A 267 -9.91 -2.93 -1.52
N TYR A 268 -9.58 -1.68 -1.21
CA TYR A 268 -10.19 -0.49 -1.78
C TYR A 268 -9.52 -0.17 -3.11
N HIS A 269 -10.32 -0.15 -4.20
CA HIS A 269 -9.84 -0.08 -5.56
C HIS A 269 -10.83 0.65 -6.47
N THR A 270 -10.42 1.00 -7.67
CA THR A 270 -11.27 1.66 -8.68
C THR A 270 -11.25 0.96 -10.04
N ASP A 271 -10.74 -0.24 -10.13
CA ASP A 271 -10.41 -0.97 -11.36
C ASP A 271 -9.26 -0.33 -12.15
N GLY A 272 -8.82 -1.00 -13.21
CA GLY A 272 -7.80 -0.50 -14.10
C GLY A 272 -8.32 0.61 -15.01
N HIS A 273 -7.40 1.29 -15.69
CA HIS A 273 -7.67 2.34 -16.67
C HIS A 273 -6.58 2.32 -17.74
N PRO A 274 -6.74 3.07 -18.85
CA PRO A 274 -5.79 3.02 -19.97
C PRO A 274 -4.35 3.43 -19.62
N ASP A 275 -4.16 4.22 -18.56
CA ASP A 275 -2.83 4.67 -18.13
C ASP A 275 -2.15 3.71 -17.13
N TYR A 276 -2.82 2.61 -16.76
CA TYR A 276 -2.28 1.57 -15.88
C TYR A 276 -0.97 1.00 -16.43
N HIS A 277 0.07 1.01 -15.61
CA HIS A 277 1.43 0.58 -15.96
C HIS A 277 1.98 1.27 -17.22
N GLN A 278 1.57 2.52 -17.42
CA GLN A 278 2.07 3.39 -18.49
C GLN A 278 2.76 4.62 -17.91
N PRO A 279 3.74 5.21 -18.60
CA PRO A 279 4.31 6.50 -18.17
C PRO A 279 3.27 7.61 -18.03
N SER A 280 2.14 7.48 -18.71
CA SER A 280 1.04 8.46 -18.70
C SER A 280 0.18 8.45 -17.42
N ASP A 281 0.46 7.58 -16.45
CA ASP A 281 -0.17 7.63 -15.12
C ASP A 281 0.39 8.81 -14.31
N HIS A 282 -0.06 10.00 -14.65
CA HIS A 282 0.35 11.29 -14.08
C HIS A 282 -0.67 11.83 -13.09
N ALA A 283 -0.23 12.74 -12.23
CA ALA A 283 -1.05 13.35 -11.19
C ALA A 283 -2.22 14.20 -11.74
N ASP A 284 -2.13 14.69 -12.97
CA ASP A 284 -3.15 15.49 -13.63
C ASP A 284 -4.23 14.66 -14.35
N ARG A 285 -4.15 13.36 -14.31
CA ARG A 285 -5.09 12.41 -14.91
C ARG A 285 -6.03 11.81 -13.88
#